data_ec4cb80b1103898967286f426b704520
#
_entry.id   ec4cb80b1103898967286f426b704520
#
_cell.length_a   1.000
_cell.length_b   1.000
_cell.length_c   1.000
_cell.angle_alpha   90.00
_cell.angle_beta   90.00
_cell.angle_gamma   90.00
#
_symmetry.space_group_name_H-M   'P 1'
#
loop_
_entity.id
_entity.type
_entity.pdbx_description
1 polymer ?
#
loop_
_entity_poly.entity_id
_entity_poly.type
_entity_poly.pdbx_seq_one_letter_code
_entity_poly.pdbx_strand_id
1 'polypeptide(L)'
;MQFKVKMQDEKAIATPRKIQLLPFFLKRMVRKGTNYVEDSFSTETKDAQVRIKPFLVTRRKVSRNVRKALRNLAKEELVNYLKENTTEVVFEDILKNKLQKELSLKLKKIYPLSLCEIRALKIEKDLDLAPKEEEKVEVKKE
;
A
#
# COMPACT_ATOMS: atom_id res chain seq x y z
N MET A 1 -0.89 -14.69 2.91
CA MET A 1 0.14 -13.81 3.51
C MET A 1 1.44 -14.60 3.70
N GLN A 2 2.58 -13.90 3.73
CA GLN A 2 3.89 -14.46 4.08
C GLN A 2 4.42 -13.71 5.30
N PHE A 3 4.98 -14.45 6.25
CA PHE A 3 5.53 -13.92 7.49
C PHE A 3 7.01 -14.26 7.57
N LYS A 4 7.78 -13.43 8.26
CA LYS A 4 9.14 -13.73 8.69
C LYS A 4 9.14 -13.94 10.20
N VAL A 5 9.66 -15.07 10.64
CA VAL A 5 9.81 -15.36 12.07
C VAL A 5 11.15 -14.82 12.54
N LYS A 6 11.14 -14.06 13.62
CA LYS A 6 12.33 -13.59 14.35
C LYS A 6 12.25 -14.10 15.78
N MET A 7 13.37 -14.54 16.32
CA MET A 7 13.49 -14.88 17.74
C MET A 7 13.83 -13.60 18.51
N GLN A 8 13.02 -13.24 19.48
CA GLN A 8 13.28 -12.17 20.46
C GLN A 8 13.00 -12.72 21.85
N ASP A 9 13.98 -12.61 22.77
CA ASP A 9 13.84 -13.00 24.18
C ASP A 9 13.18 -14.40 24.36
N GLU A 10 13.72 -15.42 23.67
CA GLU A 10 13.22 -16.80 23.66
C GLU A 10 11.82 -17.01 23.06
N LYS A 11 11.18 -15.96 22.53
CA LYS A 11 9.87 -16.04 21.88
C LYS A 11 10.01 -15.88 20.36
N ALA A 12 9.27 -16.70 19.63
CA ALA A 12 9.19 -16.60 18.17
C ALA A 12 8.10 -15.59 17.80
N ILE A 13 8.49 -14.45 17.20
CA ILE A 13 7.57 -13.40 16.73
C ILE A 13 7.47 -13.48 15.21
N ALA A 14 6.23 -13.56 14.69
CA ALA A 14 5.96 -13.57 13.26
C ALA A 14 5.57 -12.18 12.77
N THR A 15 6.42 -11.56 11.94
CA THR A 15 6.16 -10.26 11.31
C THR A 15 5.66 -10.42 9.88
N PRO A 16 4.60 -9.70 9.45
CA PRO A 16 4.09 -9.79 8.09
C PRO A 16 5.12 -9.20 7.10
N ARG A 17 5.36 -9.91 6.00
CA ARG A 17 6.30 -9.47 4.93
C ARG A 17 5.64 -9.25 3.60
N LYS A 18 4.61 -10.00 3.30
CA LYS A 18 3.92 -9.91 2.01
C LYS A 18 2.47 -10.31 2.16
N ILE A 19 1.60 -9.52 1.53
CA ILE A 19 0.22 -9.88 1.24
C ILE A 19 0.02 -9.88 -0.28
N GLN A 20 -0.72 -10.85 -0.78
CA GLN A 20 -1.02 -10.96 -2.21
C GLN A 20 -2.39 -11.59 -2.42
N LEU A 21 -3.19 -11.00 -3.29
CA LEU A 21 -4.45 -11.58 -3.75
C LEU A 21 -4.21 -12.81 -4.61
N LEU A 22 -5.10 -13.79 -4.48
CA LEU A 22 -5.03 -15.02 -5.28
C LEU A 22 -5.33 -14.72 -6.76
N PRO A 23 -4.58 -15.31 -7.70
CA PRO A 23 -4.75 -15.04 -9.13
C PRO A 23 -6.15 -15.34 -9.66
N PHE A 24 -6.82 -16.37 -9.15
CA PHE A 24 -8.17 -16.73 -9.59
C PHE A 24 -9.20 -15.65 -9.19
N PHE A 25 -9.01 -14.98 -8.05
CA PHE A 25 -9.85 -13.87 -7.63
C PHE A 25 -9.78 -12.72 -8.64
N LEU A 26 -8.57 -12.35 -9.05
CA LEU A 26 -8.35 -11.30 -10.04
C LEU A 26 -9.01 -11.64 -11.39
N LYS A 27 -8.88 -12.89 -11.83
CA LYS A 27 -9.51 -13.36 -13.07
C LYS A 27 -11.04 -13.25 -13.03
N ARG A 28 -11.67 -13.51 -11.88
CA ARG A 28 -13.12 -13.39 -11.69
C ARG A 28 -13.61 -11.95 -11.71
N MET A 29 -12.78 -11.00 -11.29
CA MET A 29 -13.16 -9.58 -11.19
C MET A 29 -13.11 -8.86 -12.53
N VAL A 30 -12.28 -9.32 -13.47
CA VAL A 30 -12.18 -8.73 -14.80
C VAL A 30 -13.24 -9.37 -15.71
N ARG A 31 -14.21 -8.58 -16.17
CA ARG A 31 -15.31 -9.01 -17.03
C ARG A 31 -15.26 -8.33 -18.39
N LYS A 32 -15.88 -8.94 -19.41
CA LYS A 32 -16.09 -8.27 -20.71
C LYS A 32 -16.84 -6.94 -20.51
N GLY A 33 -16.42 -5.89 -21.21
CA GLY A 33 -17.07 -4.59 -21.11
C GLY A 33 -16.53 -3.68 -19.99
N THR A 34 -15.55 -4.14 -19.21
CA THR A 34 -14.85 -3.34 -18.19
C THR A 34 -13.38 -3.10 -18.57
N ASN A 35 -12.75 -2.09 -17.97
CA ASN A 35 -11.32 -1.92 -18.02
C ASN A 35 -10.73 -2.09 -16.63
N TYR A 36 -9.47 -2.51 -16.56
CA TYR A 36 -8.71 -2.51 -15.32
C TYR A 36 -7.49 -1.59 -15.44
N VAL A 37 -7.05 -1.10 -14.30
CA VAL A 37 -5.85 -0.28 -14.15
C VAL A 37 -4.97 -0.96 -13.11
N GLU A 38 -3.78 -1.33 -13.51
CA GLU A 38 -2.73 -1.84 -12.63
C GLU A 38 -1.57 -0.86 -12.59
N ASP A 39 -0.91 -0.79 -11.46
CA ASP A 39 0.36 -0.12 -11.30
C ASP A 39 1.26 -0.90 -10.35
N SER A 40 2.55 -0.59 -10.34
CA SER A 40 3.52 -1.17 -9.44
C SER A 40 4.60 -0.15 -9.15
N PHE A 41 4.70 0.29 -7.92
CA PHE A 41 5.72 1.24 -7.51
C PHE A 41 6.21 0.91 -6.10
N SER A 42 7.43 1.35 -5.83
CA SER A 42 8.03 1.28 -4.51
C SER A 42 7.96 2.65 -3.86
N THR A 43 7.70 2.68 -2.58
CA THR A 43 7.70 3.88 -1.75
C THR A 43 8.18 3.55 -0.35
N GLU A 44 8.57 4.56 0.39
CA GLU A 44 9.02 4.43 1.76
C GLU A 44 7.84 4.63 2.71
N THR A 45 7.77 3.79 3.71
CA THR A 45 6.97 3.97 4.92
C THR A 45 7.89 4.46 6.03
N LYS A 46 7.36 4.68 7.23
CA LYS A 46 8.21 5.08 8.37
C LYS A 46 9.28 4.03 8.73
N ASP A 47 9.00 2.76 8.48
CA ASP A 47 9.83 1.64 8.97
C ASP A 47 10.57 0.89 7.85
N ALA A 48 10.05 0.94 6.62
CA ALA A 48 10.59 0.11 5.55
C ALA A 48 10.27 0.65 4.15
N GLN A 49 11.02 0.21 3.17
CA GLN A 49 10.68 0.39 1.77
C GLN A 49 9.73 -0.73 1.33
N VAL A 50 8.56 -0.33 0.82
CA VAL A 50 7.51 -1.27 0.40
C VAL A 50 7.19 -1.11 -1.08
N ARG A 51 6.88 -2.22 -1.72
CA ARG A 51 6.31 -2.25 -3.07
C ARG A 51 4.84 -2.55 -2.99
N ILE A 52 4.03 -1.62 -3.52
CA ILE A 52 2.58 -1.76 -3.59
C ILE A 52 2.11 -1.89 -5.04
N LYS A 53 1.09 -2.72 -5.23
CA LYS A 53 0.45 -2.96 -6.53
C LYS A 53 -1.06 -2.78 -6.40
N PRO A 54 -1.59 -1.59 -6.68
CA PRO A 54 -3.03 -1.37 -6.72
C PRO A 54 -3.65 -2.05 -7.95
N PHE A 55 -4.91 -2.47 -7.81
CA PHE A 55 -5.71 -3.09 -8.84
C PHE A 55 -7.11 -2.48 -8.84
N LEU A 56 -7.43 -1.73 -9.89
CA LEU A 56 -8.67 -0.98 -10.00
C LEU A 56 -9.47 -1.51 -11.18
N VAL A 57 -10.75 -1.77 -11.01
CA VAL A 57 -11.65 -2.21 -12.09
C VAL A 57 -12.75 -1.16 -12.27
N THR A 58 -12.93 -0.69 -13.50
CA THR A 58 -13.97 0.27 -13.85
C THR A 58 -15.30 -0.44 -14.09
N ARG A 59 -16.43 0.26 -13.92
CA ARG A 59 -17.76 -0.33 -14.18
C ARG A 59 -18.02 -0.60 -15.65
N ARG A 60 -17.49 0.24 -16.54
CA ARG A 60 -17.63 0.13 -18.00
C ARG A 60 -16.29 0.46 -18.67
N LYS A 61 -16.22 0.29 -19.97
CA LYS A 61 -15.07 0.74 -20.76
C LYS A 61 -14.91 2.25 -20.65
N VAL A 62 -13.68 2.70 -20.43
CA VAL A 62 -13.30 4.12 -20.28
C VAL A 62 -12.15 4.47 -21.19
N SER A 63 -12.01 5.75 -21.52
CA SER A 63 -10.93 6.26 -22.36
C SER A 63 -9.56 6.07 -21.70
N ARG A 64 -8.50 6.18 -22.51
CA ARG A 64 -7.11 6.11 -22.02
C ARG A 64 -6.81 7.22 -21.01
N ASN A 65 -7.34 8.42 -21.24
CA ASN A 65 -7.11 9.57 -20.36
C ASN A 65 -7.71 9.36 -18.96
N VAL A 66 -8.92 8.80 -18.87
CA VAL A 66 -9.55 8.47 -17.58
C VAL A 66 -8.73 7.40 -16.84
N ARG A 67 -8.25 6.37 -17.54
CA ARG A 67 -7.38 5.35 -16.92
C ARG A 67 -6.06 5.95 -16.42
N LYS A 68 -5.46 6.88 -17.17
CA LYS A 68 -4.25 7.61 -16.75
C LYS A 68 -4.52 8.45 -15.50
N ALA A 69 -5.61 9.21 -15.49
CA ALA A 69 -6.01 10.04 -14.34
C ALA A 69 -6.24 9.20 -13.08
N LEU A 70 -6.97 8.07 -13.20
CA LEU A 70 -7.19 7.12 -12.09
C LEU A 70 -5.86 6.57 -11.54
N ARG A 71 -4.93 6.20 -12.42
CA ARG A 71 -3.60 5.70 -12.02
C ARG A 71 -2.81 6.74 -11.25
N ASN A 72 -2.74 7.96 -11.78
CA ASN A 72 -1.96 9.03 -11.16
C ASN A 72 -2.51 9.38 -9.77
N LEU A 73 -3.83 9.62 -9.67
CA LEU A 73 -4.45 9.94 -8.38
C LEU A 73 -4.30 8.78 -7.38
N ALA A 74 -4.49 7.53 -7.83
CA ALA A 74 -4.29 6.37 -6.96
C ALA A 74 -2.86 6.28 -6.44
N LYS A 75 -1.86 6.57 -7.30
CA LYS A 75 -0.45 6.58 -6.91
C LYS A 75 -0.16 7.67 -5.89
N GLU A 76 -0.62 8.91 -6.13
CA GLU A 76 -0.42 10.05 -5.22
C GLU A 76 -1.01 9.77 -3.83
N GLU A 77 -2.26 9.31 -3.78
CA GLU A 77 -2.96 9.01 -2.53
C GLU A 77 -2.29 7.87 -1.75
N LEU A 78 -1.88 6.81 -2.44
CA LEU A 78 -1.19 5.69 -1.81
C LEU A 78 0.20 6.07 -1.30
N VAL A 79 0.95 6.89 -2.04
CA VAL A 79 2.26 7.38 -1.59
C VAL A 79 2.13 8.24 -0.34
N ASN A 80 1.16 9.16 -0.30
CA ASN A 80 0.91 10.01 0.86
C ASN A 80 0.53 9.16 2.08
N TYR A 81 -0.41 8.24 1.90
CA TYR A 81 -0.84 7.34 2.98
C TYR A 81 0.31 6.48 3.54
N LEU A 82 1.14 5.92 2.66
CA LEU A 82 2.25 5.05 3.06
C LEU A 82 3.35 5.80 3.82
N LYS A 83 3.64 7.05 3.45
CA LYS A 83 4.63 7.89 4.16
C LYS A 83 4.21 8.25 5.59
N GLU A 84 2.91 8.35 5.84
CA GLU A 84 2.36 8.73 7.15
C GLU A 84 2.24 7.57 8.13
N ASN A 85 2.23 6.32 7.63
CA ASN A 85 1.93 5.14 8.43
C ASN A 85 3.11 4.18 8.53
N THR A 86 3.10 3.35 9.58
CA THR A 86 4.02 2.23 9.75
C THR A 86 3.57 1.03 8.92
N THR A 87 4.48 0.10 8.62
CA THR A 87 4.15 -1.09 7.83
C THR A 87 3.07 -1.94 8.46
N GLU A 88 3.07 -2.09 9.79
CA GLU A 88 2.09 -2.90 10.53
C GLU A 88 0.67 -2.36 10.37
N VAL A 89 0.50 -1.04 10.56
CA VAL A 89 -0.78 -0.35 10.37
C VAL A 89 -1.28 -0.51 8.93
N VAL A 90 -0.39 -0.37 7.95
CA VAL A 90 -0.74 -0.55 6.53
C VAL A 90 -1.23 -1.98 6.25
N PHE A 91 -0.58 -3.01 6.80
CA PHE A 91 -1.04 -4.39 6.65
C PHE A 91 -2.42 -4.60 7.29
N GLU A 92 -2.64 -4.06 8.48
CA GLU A 92 -3.95 -4.13 9.14
C GLU A 92 -5.06 -3.44 8.35
N ASP A 93 -4.81 -2.25 7.85
CA ASP A 93 -5.81 -1.47 7.11
C ASP A 93 -6.14 -2.09 5.76
N ILE A 94 -5.17 -2.75 5.11
CA ILE A 94 -5.45 -3.57 3.92
C ILE A 94 -6.32 -4.77 4.27
N LEU A 95 -6.06 -5.47 5.38
CA LEU A 95 -6.87 -6.62 5.81
C LEU A 95 -8.28 -6.22 6.21
N LYS A 96 -8.43 -5.07 6.86
CA LYS A 96 -9.71 -4.49 7.27
C LYS A 96 -10.45 -3.78 6.11
N ASN A 97 -9.85 -3.71 4.93
CA ASN A 97 -10.34 -2.99 3.74
C ASN A 97 -10.58 -1.48 3.96
N LYS A 98 -9.93 -0.86 4.93
CA LYS A 98 -10.08 0.58 5.20
C LYS A 98 -9.44 1.39 4.08
N LEU A 99 -8.16 1.11 3.79
CA LEU A 99 -7.41 1.78 2.73
C LEU A 99 -8.13 1.69 1.37
N GLN A 100 -8.66 0.52 1.02
CA GLN A 100 -9.36 0.31 -0.23
C GLN A 100 -10.66 1.13 -0.32
N LYS A 101 -11.41 1.24 0.78
CA LYS A 101 -12.63 2.04 0.85
C LYS A 101 -12.34 3.54 0.70
N GLU A 102 -11.37 4.07 1.41
CA GLU A 102 -10.96 5.47 1.33
C GLU A 102 -10.47 5.83 -0.07
N LEU A 103 -9.59 4.99 -0.63
CA LEU A 103 -9.10 5.15 -2.00
C LEU A 103 -10.24 5.14 -3.02
N SER A 104 -11.19 4.22 -2.89
CA SER A 104 -12.36 4.14 -3.77
C SER A 104 -13.23 5.40 -3.70
N LEU A 105 -13.42 5.98 -2.52
CA LEU A 105 -14.17 7.23 -2.34
C LEU A 105 -13.48 8.40 -3.03
N LYS A 106 -12.16 8.52 -2.91
CA LYS A 106 -11.38 9.58 -3.57
C LYS A 106 -11.39 9.42 -5.09
N LEU A 107 -11.20 8.19 -5.59
CA LEU A 107 -11.21 7.89 -7.03
C LEU A 107 -12.58 8.04 -7.68
N LYS A 108 -13.67 7.89 -6.92
CA LYS A 108 -15.05 8.10 -7.39
C LYS A 108 -15.28 9.49 -7.99
N LYS A 109 -14.50 10.50 -7.57
CA LYS A 109 -14.56 11.86 -8.13
C LYS A 109 -14.19 11.89 -9.62
N ILE A 110 -13.31 11.00 -10.09
CA ILE A 110 -12.94 10.88 -11.51
C ILE A 110 -13.88 9.92 -12.22
N TYR A 111 -14.01 8.71 -11.71
CA TYR A 111 -14.88 7.68 -12.29
C TYR A 111 -15.25 6.62 -11.25
N PRO A 112 -16.52 6.17 -11.19
CA PRO A 112 -16.95 5.14 -10.23
C PRO A 112 -16.34 3.78 -10.57
N LEU A 113 -15.65 3.20 -9.59
CA LEU A 113 -15.03 1.88 -9.70
C LEU A 113 -16.02 0.77 -9.37
N SER A 114 -15.83 -0.40 -9.98
CA SER A 114 -16.47 -1.65 -9.60
C SER A 114 -15.71 -2.34 -8.49
N LEU A 115 -14.38 -2.26 -8.53
CA LEU A 115 -13.48 -2.83 -7.54
C LEU A 115 -12.28 -1.92 -7.34
N CYS A 116 -11.85 -1.76 -6.09
CA CYS A 116 -10.61 -1.08 -5.72
C CYS A 116 -9.90 -1.96 -4.69
N GLU A 117 -8.84 -2.64 -5.10
CA GLU A 117 -8.10 -3.58 -4.26
C GLU A 117 -6.59 -3.36 -4.37
N ILE A 118 -5.88 -3.86 -3.37
CA ILE A 118 -4.44 -3.93 -3.39
C ILE A 118 -4.04 -5.36 -3.79
N ARG A 119 -3.57 -5.51 -5.03
CA ARG A 119 -3.15 -6.82 -5.55
C ARG A 119 -2.03 -7.45 -4.75
N ALA A 120 -1.05 -6.63 -4.38
CA ALA A 120 0.08 -7.07 -3.55
C ALA A 120 0.69 -5.91 -2.80
N LEU A 121 1.13 -6.17 -1.57
CA LEU A 121 2.05 -5.35 -0.80
C LEU A 121 3.21 -6.24 -0.36
N LYS A 122 4.45 -5.81 -0.58
CA LYS A 122 5.66 -6.52 -0.20
C LYS A 122 6.67 -5.54 0.40
N ILE A 123 7.27 -5.90 1.51
CA ILE A 123 8.43 -5.20 2.07
C ILE A 123 9.65 -5.58 1.24
N GLU A 124 10.36 -4.60 0.68
CA GLU A 124 11.57 -4.79 -0.11
C GLU A 124 12.82 -4.71 0.76
N LYS A 125 12.91 -3.64 1.55
CA LYS A 125 14.02 -3.40 2.46
C LYS A 125 13.48 -2.89 3.78
N ASP A 126 14.00 -3.38 4.88
CA ASP A 126 13.79 -2.77 6.18
C ASP A 126 14.66 -1.50 6.21
N LEU A 127 14.10 -0.36 6.54
CA LEU A 127 14.87 0.83 6.88
C LEU A 127 15.30 0.61 8.33
N ASP A 128 16.58 0.31 8.54
CA ASP A 128 17.14 0.31 9.88
C ASP A 128 17.02 1.75 10.40
N LEU A 129 16.03 1.97 11.23
CA LEU A 129 15.95 3.17 12.05
C LEU A 129 17.09 3.07 13.04
N ALA A 130 18.29 3.50 12.64
CA ALA A 130 19.29 3.88 13.60
C ALA A 130 18.61 4.89 14.54
N PRO A 131 18.67 4.70 15.87
CA PRO A 131 18.11 5.67 16.81
C PRO A 131 18.75 7.01 16.46
N LYS A 132 17.92 8.00 16.12
CA LYS A 132 18.37 9.39 16.05
C LYS A 132 18.86 9.69 17.45
N GLU A 133 20.17 9.73 17.62
CA GLU A 133 20.80 10.28 18.80
C GLU A 133 20.23 11.69 18.96
N GLU A 134 19.55 11.89 20.08
CA GLU A 134 19.11 13.20 20.51
C GLU A 134 20.39 14.03 20.64
N GLU A 135 20.60 14.99 19.75
CA GLU A 135 21.60 16.03 19.91
C GLU A 135 21.33 16.72 21.25
N LYS A 136 22.11 16.34 22.26
CA LYS A 136 22.19 17.06 23.50
C LYS A 136 22.72 18.44 23.18
N VAL A 137 21.84 19.41 23.18
CA VAL A 137 22.20 20.81 23.22
C VAL A 137 22.91 21.05 24.56
N GLU A 138 24.24 21.05 24.55
CA GLU A 138 25.02 21.57 25.64
C GLU A 138 24.82 23.10 25.72
N VAL A 139 23.95 23.48 26.63
CA VAL A 139 23.88 24.87 27.06
C VAL A 139 25.15 25.14 27.86
N LYS A 140 26.15 25.76 27.22
CA LYS A 140 27.25 26.41 27.93
C LYS A 140 26.65 27.52 28.78
N LYS A 141 26.72 27.35 30.08
CA LYS A 141 26.64 28.48 31.06
C LYS A 141 28.00 29.14 31.13
N GLU A 142 28.08 30.36 30.71
CA GLU A 142 28.95 31.37 31.31
C GLU A 142 28.18 32.16 32.34
#